data_f2f6805357e50530d8026233aa2df5af
#
_entry.id   f2f6805357e50530d8026233aa2df5af
#
_cell.length_a   1.000
_cell.length_b   1.000
_cell.length_c   1.000
_cell.angle_alpha   90.00
_cell.angle_beta   90.00
_cell.angle_gamma   90.00
#
_symmetry.space_group_name_H-M   'P 1'
#
loop_
_entity.id
_entity.type
_entity.pdbx_description
1 polymer ?
#
loop_
_entity_poly.entity_id
_entity_poly.type
_entity_poly.pdbx_seq_one_letter_code
_entity_poly.pdbx_strand_id
1 'polypeptide(L)'
;MRQSISVADMLPTPDPGHRTKEENRMGIVLFPGDDDVTSPDISWSYTGFSMFRKWLAQAEGFGLSEMRGFGGDRAWNSVSTTLAPLLDHPDDDGPDLTPAQCATMLPRLEAIIDQRQHDGGEPVTERRIEDTRQLVTVIKFCLDKDVELVFG
;
A
#
# COMPACT_ATOMS: atom_id res chain seq x y z
N MET A 1 20.67 -6.58 -22.91
CA MET A 1 20.19 -7.11 -22.69
C MET A 1 19.63 -7.41 -22.69
N ARG A 2 19.95 -7.22 -22.81
CA ARG A 2 19.44 -7.90 -22.75
C ARG A 2 19.18 -8.21 -22.57
N GLN A 3 19.54 -8.14 -22.71
CA GLN A 3 19.24 -8.85 -22.61
C GLN A 3 19.09 -9.20 -22.44
N SER A 4 19.71 -9.16 -22.62
CA SER A 4 19.54 -9.91 -22.52
C SER A 4 19.39 -10.15 -22.43
N ILE A 5 19.85 -10.12 -22.52
CA ILE A 5 19.67 -10.81 -22.44
C ILE A 5 19.58 -11.16 -22.13
N SER A 6 20.00 -11.09 -22.04
CA SER A 6 19.82 -11.74 -21.75
C SER A 6 19.56 -12.01 -21.51
N VAL A 7 19.95 -12.02 -21.52
CA VAL A 7 19.65 -12.57 -21.31
C VAL A 7 19.34 -12.60 -21.09
N ALA A 8 19.69 -12.29 -21.15
CA ALA A 8 19.35 -12.52 -20.93
C ALA A 8 18.98 -12.54 -20.88
N ASP A 9 19.41 -12.44 -20.86
CA ASP A 9 19.02 -12.75 -20.84
C ASP A 9 18.73 -13.00 -20.66
N MET A 10 19.22 -13.50 -20.56
CA MET A 10 18.99 -13.76 -20.40
C MET A 10 18.46 -13.95 -20.11
N LEU A 11 18.85 -14.19 -19.87
CA LEU A 11 18.09 -13.91 -19.39
C LEU A 11 17.42 -13.30 -19.73
N PRO A 12 16.97 -13.66 -19.90
CA PRO A 12 16.17 -12.78 -20.56
C PRO A 12 15.90 -11.59 -19.73
N THR A 13 16.14 -10.60 -20.24
CA THR A 13 15.95 -9.42 -19.48
C THR A 13 14.53 -9.01 -19.46
N PRO A 14 13.93 -8.83 -18.30
CA PRO A 14 12.59 -8.27 -18.25
C PRO A 14 12.63 -6.85 -18.78
N ASP A 15 11.55 -6.48 -19.43
CA ASP A 15 11.34 -5.12 -19.86
C ASP A 15 11.39 -4.20 -18.63
N PRO A 16 12.25 -3.18 -18.59
CA PRO A 16 12.38 -2.35 -17.39
C PRO A 16 11.10 -1.65 -16.96
N GLY A 17 10.23 -1.30 -17.88
CA GLY A 17 8.98 -0.67 -17.53
C GLY A 17 7.85 -1.64 -17.28
N HIS A 18 8.14 -2.91 -17.29
CA HIS A 18 7.13 -3.94 -17.26
C HIS A 18 7.28 -4.81 -16.02
N ARG A 19 6.22 -4.95 -15.27
CA ARG A 19 6.21 -5.87 -14.14
C ARG A 19 5.68 -7.21 -14.59
N THR A 20 6.46 -8.24 -14.37
CA THR A 20 6.04 -9.59 -14.72
C THR A 20 5.04 -10.07 -13.67
N LYS A 21 4.27 -11.10 -14.06
CA LYS A 21 3.36 -11.74 -13.11
C LYS A 21 4.10 -12.38 -11.94
N GLU A 22 5.31 -12.86 -12.21
CA GLU A 22 6.13 -13.42 -11.13
C GLU A 22 6.47 -12.38 -10.09
N GLU A 23 6.84 -11.17 -10.51
CA GLU A 23 7.11 -10.09 -9.58
C GLU A 23 5.87 -9.73 -8.77
N ASN A 24 4.71 -9.66 -9.43
CA ASN A 24 3.48 -9.31 -8.75
C ASN A 24 3.04 -10.38 -7.76
N ARG A 25 3.36 -11.65 -8.02
CA ARG A 25 3.05 -12.71 -7.06
C ARG A 25 3.89 -12.64 -5.80
N MET A 26 5.05 -11.99 -5.88
CA MET A 26 5.94 -11.87 -4.74
C MET A 26 5.59 -10.71 -3.83
N GLY A 27 4.63 -9.90 -4.22
CA GLY A 27 4.25 -8.76 -3.44
C GLY A 27 3.07 -8.01 -4.00
N ILE A 28 2.85 -6.84 -3.45
CA ILE A 28 1.75 -5.98 -3.85
C ILE A 28 2.29 -4.59 -4.18
N VAL A 29 1.69 -3.96 -5.18
CA VAL A 29 2.03 -2.58 -5.53
C VAL A 29 0.74 -1.75 -5.58
N LEU A 30 0.79 -0.54 -5.06
CA LEU A 30 -0.29 0.43 -5.14
C LEU A 30 0.16 1.56 -6.04
N PHE A 31 -0.66 1.90 -7.02
CA PHE A 31 -0.29 2.89 -8.03
C PHE A 31 -1.53 3.60 -8.58
N PRO A 32 -1.36 4.81 -9.15
CA PRO A 32 -2.50 5.52 -9.75
C PRO A 32 -2.98 4.82 -11.01
N GLY A 33 -4.29 4.77 -11.19
CA GLY A 33 -4.90 4.15 -12.37
C GLY A 33 -4.93 5.08 -13.57
N ASP A 34 -3.80 5.66 -13.93
CA ASP A 34 -3.68 6.62 -15.03
C ASP A 34 -2.92 6.05 -16.23
N ASP A 35 -2.59 4.76 -16.20
CA ASP A 35 -1.83 4.06 -17.25
C ASP A 35 -0.46 4.64 -17.52
N ASP A 36 0.10 5.41 -16.59
CA ASP A 36 1.41 6.03 -16.73
C ASP A 36 2.40 5.36 -15.79
N VAL A 37 3.33 4.60 -16.37
CA VAL A 37 4.32 3.85 -15.59
C VAL A 37 5.32 4.75 -14.86
N THR A 38 5.36 6.04 -15.18
CA THR A 38 6.25 6.98 -14.49
C THR A 38 5.59 7.60 -13.27
N SER A 39 4.32 7.34 -13.04
CA SER A 39 3.62 7.87 -11.87
C SER A 39 4.16 7.25 -10.58
N PRO A 40 4.07 7.95 -9.45
CA PRO A 40 4.57 7.40 -8.20
C PRO A 40 3.79 6.15 -7.80
N ASP A 41 4.50 5.21 -7.18
CA ASP A 41 3.90 3.99 -6.66
C ASP A 41 4.57 3.62 -5.35
N ILE A 42 4.02 2.62 -4.68
CA ILE A 42 4.64 2.03 -3.51
C ILE A 42 4.40 0.52 -3.55
N SER A 43 5.42 -0.25 -3.18
CA SER A 43 5.32 -1.69 -3.22
C SER A 43 5.90 -2.32 -1.95
N TRP A 44 5.39 -3.50 -1.62
CA TRP A 44 5.86 -4.32 -0.50
C TRP A 44 5.82 -5.78 -0.90
N SER A 45 6.60 -6.59 -0.19
CA SER A 45 6.31 -8.03 -0.15
C SER A 45 4.96 -8.24 0.54
N TYR A 46 4.34 -9.41 0.36
CA TYR A 46 3.08 -9.69 1.05
C TYR A 46 3.24 -9.59 2.57
N THR A 47 4.33 -10.13 3.10
CA THR A 47 4.61 -10.02 4.53
C THR A 47 4.78 -8.56 4.95
N GLY A 48 5.53 -7.79 4.16
CA GLY A 48 5.75 -6.38 4.46
C GLY A 48 4.46 -5.58 4.46
N PHE A 49 3.59 -5.82 3.48
CA PHE A 49 2.29 -5.15 3.41
C PHE A 49 1.41 -5.52 4.60
N SER A 50 1.40 -6.80 4.98
CA SER A 50 0.65 -7.25 6.15
C SER A 50 1.14 -6.52 7.41
N MET A 51 2.44 -6.42 7.59
CA MET A 51 3.02 -5.74 8.75
C MET A 51 2.73 -4.25 8.74
N PHE A 52 2.75 -3.63 7.56
CA PHE A 52 2.39 -2.22 7.43
C PHE A 52 0.95 -1.97 7.85
N ARG A 53 0.02 -2.81 7.39
CA ARG A 53 -1.39 -2.69 7.76
C ARG A 53 -1.60 -2.93 9.26
N LYS A 54 -0.88 -3.88 9.84
CA LYS A 54 -0.95 -4.11 11.29
C LYS A 54 -0.49 -2.88 12.06
N TRP A 55 0.55 -2.24 11.59
CA TRP A 55 1.06 -1.02 12.22
C TRP A 55 0.03 0.10 12.15
N LEU A 56 -0.61 0.27 10.98
CA LEU A 56 -1.67 1.27 10.83
C LEU A 56 -2.85 0.98 11.76
N ALA A 57 -3.27 -0.29 11.85
CA ALA A 57 -4.36 -0.68 12.73
C ALA A 57 -4.04 -0.35 14.18
N GLN A 58 -2.82 -0.61 14.63
CA GLN A 58 -2.40 -0.25 15.98
C GLN A 58 -2.46 1.26 16.20
N ALA A 59 -2.10 2.03 15.20
CA ALA A 59 -2.21 3.48 15.27
C ALA A 59 -3.67 3.94 15.39
N GLU A 60 -4.60 3.11 14.88
CA GLU A 60 -6.04 3.37 14.97
C GLU A 60 -6.66 2.75 16.22
N GLY A 61 -5.87 2.08 17.06
CA GLY A 61 -6.32 1.60 18.35
C GLY A 61 -6.87 0.18 18.37
N PHE A 62 -6.61 -0.61 17.34
CA PHE A 62 -7.08 -2.01 17.32
C PHE A 62 -6.04 -2.93 16.71
N GLY A 63 -6.21 -4.25 16.90
CA GLY A 63 -5.34 -5.25 16.31
C GLY A 63 -5.94 -5.81 15.03
N LEU A 64 -5.19 -5.78 13.94
CA LEU A 64 -5.71 -6.27 12.65
C LEU A 64 -6.09 -7.74 12.73
N SER A 65 -5.32 -8.55 13.48
CA SER A 65 -5.58 -9.99 13.60
C SER A 65 -6.87 -10.31 14.37
N GLU A 66 -7.46 -9.33 15.05
CA GLU A 66 -8.75 -9.50 15.71
C GLU A 66 -9.92 -9.40 14.74
N MET A 67 -9.68 -8.86 13.56
CA MET A 67 -10.74 -8.49 12.64
C MET A 67 -11.15 -9.65 11.74
N ARG A 68 -12.41 -9.64 11.34
CA ARG A 68 -12.95 -10.62 10.40
C ARG A 68 -12.17 -10.57 9.09
N GLY A 69 -11.75 -11.72 8.61
CA GLY A 69 -10.92 -11.82 7.41
C GLY A 69 -9.42 -11.84 7.70
N PHE A 70 -9.01 -11.60 8.95
CA PHE A 70 -7.60 -11.56 9.34
C PHE A 70 -7.29 -12.49 10.50
N GLY A 71 -8.13 -13.50 10.70
CA GLY A 71 -7.90 -14.48 11.75
C GLY A 71 -8.82 -14.35 12.96
N GLY A 72 -9.51 -13.22 13.07
CA GLY A 72 -10.45 -12.97 14.14
C GLY A 72 -11.88 -12.95 13.66
N ASP A 73 -12.78 -12.57 14.52
CA ASP A 73 -14.21 -12.52 14.19
C ASP A 73 -14.85 -11.16 14.53
N ARG A 74 -14.01 -10.19 14.87
CA ARG A 74 -14.49 -8.85 15.19
C ARG A 74 -15.02 -8.16 13.94
N ALA A 75 -16.22 -7.60 14.02
CA ALA A 75 -16.84 -6.94 12.87
C ALA A 75 -16.14 -5.61 12.58
N TRP A 76 -15.96 -5.30 11.30
CA TRP A 76 -15.31 -4.04 10.89
C TRP A 76 -16.10 -2.81 11.32
N ASN A 77 -17.43 -2.92 11.43
CA ASN A 77 -18.23 -1.79 11.90
C ASN A 77 -18.10 -1.53 13.40
N SER A 78 -17.37 -2.39 14.12
CA SER A 78 -17.12 -2.17 15.55
C SER A 78 -15.93 -1.24 15.79
N VAL A 79 -15.17 -0.90 14.76
CA VAL A 79 -14.04 0.04 14.86
C VAL A 79 -14.37 1.28 14.04
N SER A 80 -13.85 2.42 14.49
CA SER A 80 -14.09 3.70 13.81
C SER A 80 -12.78 4.15 13.16
N THR A 81 -12.63 3.87 11.87
CA THR A 81 -11.45 4.28 11.13
C THR A 81 -11.81 4.60 9.69
N THR A 82 -11.24 5.68 9.16
CA THR A 82 -11.37 6.01 7.75
C THR A 82 -10.44 5.17 6.89
N LEU A 83 -9.54 4.38 7.49
CA LEU A 83 -8.61 3.53 6.77
C LEU A 83 -9.19 2.15 6.44
N ALA A 84 -10.44 1.88 6.80
CA ALA A 84 -11.05 0.58 6.53
C ALA A 84 -10.91 0.12 5.08
N PRO A 85 -11.11 0.98 4.05
CA PRO A 85 -10.93 0.52 2.67
C PRO A 85 -9.55 -0.05 2.38
N LEU A 86 -8.51 0.46 3.04
CA LEU A 86 -7.16 -0.05 2.88
C LEU A 86 -6.92 -1.28 3.77
N LEU A 87 -7.37 -1.23 5.01
CA LEU A 87 -7.08 -2.27 6.00
C LEU A 87 -7.89 -3.52 5.77
N ASP A 88 -9.15 -3.37 5.34
CA ASP A 88 -10.07 -4.48 5.06
C ASP A 88 -10.03 -4.88 3.58
N HIS A 89 -8.89 -4.70 2.94
CA HIS A 89 -8.73 -5.01 1.52
C HIS A 89 -8.01 -6.34 1.36
N PRO A 90 -8.46 -7.22 0.46
CA PRO A 90 -7.67 -8.40 0.11
C PRO A 90 -6.30 -7.98 -0.41
N ASP A 91 -5.32 -8.84 -0.26
CA ASP A 91 -3.93 -8.46 -0.54
C ASP A 91 -3.74 -7.92 -1.96
N ASP A 92 -4.20 -8.65 -2.98
CA ASP A 92 -3.94 -8.24 -4.36
C ASP A 92 -5.12 -8.49 -5.30
N ASP A 93 -6.27 -8.77 -4.76
CA ASP A 93 -7.40 -9.20 -5.58
C ASP A 93 -8.70 -8.59 -5.06
N GLY A 94 -8.71 -7.30 -4.96
CA GLY A 94 -9.89 -6.58 -4.50
C GLY A 94 -10.16 -5.38 -5.39
N PRO A 95 -11.25 -4.67 -5.12
CA PRO A 95 -11.56 -3.48 -5.90
C PRO A 95 -10.54 -2.38 -5.65
N ASP A 96 -10.33 -1.56 -6.65
CA ASP A 96 -9.49 -0.39 -6.51
C ASP A 96 -10.19 0.63 -5.60
N LEU A 97 -9.41 1.48 -4.96
CA LEU A 97 -9.97 2.52 -4.10
C LEU A 97 -10.32 3.74 -4.93
N THR A 98 -11.54 4.23 -4.75
CA THR A 98 -12.01 5.40 -5.49
C THR A 98 -11.33 6.67 -4.99
N PRO A 99 -11.32 7.74 -5.80
CA PRO A 99 -10.82 9.03 -5.32
C PRO A 99 -11.52 9.49 -4.05
N ALA A 100 -12.82 9.24 -3.91
CA ALA A 100 -13.55 9.62 -2.69
C ALA A 100 -13.02 8.87 -1.47
N GLN A 101 -12.74 7.57 -1.59
CA GLN A 101 -12.16 6.79 -0.51
C GLN A 101 -10.75 7.30 -0.17
N CYS A 102 -9.95 7.60 -1.18
CA CYS A 102 -8.61 8.14 -0.99
C CYS A 102 -8.67 9.48 -0.25
N ALA A 103 -9.60 10.35 -0.63
CA ALA A 103 -9.77 11.65 0.02
C ALA A 103 -10.15 11.50 1.50
N THR A 104 -10.96 10.49 1.81
CA THR A 104 -11.38 10.24 3.19
C THR A 104 -10.22 9.70 4.04
N MET A 105 -9.36 8.87 3.44
CA MET A 105 -8.23 8.26 4.16
C MET A 105 -7.07 9.23 4.39
N LEU A 106 -6.89 10.20 3.49
CA LEU A 106 -5.69 11.02 3.46
C LEU A 106 -5.43 11.79 4.77
N PRO A 107 -6.42 12.50 5.35
CA PRO A 107 -6.13 13.25 6.59
C PRO A 107 -5.68 12.35 7.72
N ARG A 108 -6.22 11.14 7.82
CA ARG A 108 -5.84 10.23 8.88
C ARG A 108 -4.42 9.71 8.71
N LEU A 109 -4.02 9.39 7.46
CA LEU A 109 -2.67 8.98 7.18
C LEU A 109 -1.67 10.08 7.54
N GLU A 110 -1.99 11.32 7.19
CA GLU A 110 -1.14 12.45 7.55
C GLU A 110 -1.05 12.65 9.06
N ALA A 111 -2.16 12.48 9.76
CA ALA A 111 -2.17 12.58 11.22
C ALA A 111 -1.33 11.48 11.87
N ILE A 112 -1.37 10.26 11.33
CA ILE A 112 -0.55 9.17 11.85
C ILE A 112 0.93 9.47 11.68
N ILE A 113 1.33 10.00 10.54
CA ILE A 113 2.72 10.43 10.33
C ILE A 113 3.13 11.42 11.41
N ASP A 114 2.32 12.43 11.62
CA ASP A 114 2.62 13.48 12.60
C ASP A 114 2.73 12.93 14.02
N GLN A 115 1.77 12.09 14.40
CA GLN A 115 1.75 11.49 15.74
C GLN A 115 2.95 10.57 15.98
N ARG A 116 3.28 9.73 15.01
CA ARG A 116 4.32 8.73 15.19
C ARG A 116 5.72 9.29 15.05
N GLN A 117 5.89 10.43 14.40
CA GLN A 117 7.17 11.11 14.35
C GLN A 117 7.67 11.49 15.75
N HIS A 118 6.74 11.76 16.67
CA HIS A 118 7.09 12.16 18.02
C HIS A 118 7.34 10.97 18.96
N ASP A 119 7.06 9.74 18.50
CA ASP A 119 7.12 8.56 19.36
C ASP A 119 8.50 7.90 19.41
N GLY A 120 9.52 8.52 18.80
CA GLY A 120 10.85 8.04 18.99
C GLY A 120 11.49 7.50 17.75
N GLY A 121 12.73 7.08 17.83
CA GLY A 121 13.59 6.80 16.71
C GLY A 121 13.85 5.34 16.44
N GLU A 122 12.91 4.44 16.69
CA GLU A 122 13.12 3.04 16.34
C GLU A 122 13.13 2.88 14.83
N PRO A 123 14.09 2.11 14.28
CA PRO A 123 14.20 1.95 12.82
C PRO A 123 12.93 1.40 12.17
N VAL A 124 12.21 0.50 12.85
CA VAL A 124 10.96 -0.05 12.32
C VAL A 124 9.91 1.04 12.19
N THR A 125 9.77 1.89 13.21
CA THR A 125 8.82 2.98 13.18
C THR A 125 9.16 3.97 12.07
N GLU A 126 10.45 4.31 11.91
CA GLU A 126 10.87 5.21 10.85
C GLU A 126 10.54 4.65 9.47
N ARG A 127 10.73 3.35 9.25
CA ARG A 127 10.38 2.71 8.00
C ARG A 127 8.88 2.79 7.73
N ARG A 128 8.06 2.55 8.74
CA ARG A 128 6.61 2.62 8.58
C ARG A 128 6.13 4.03 8.30
N ILE A 129 6.76 5.01 8.91
CA ILE A 129 6.48 6.42 8.62
C ILE A 129 6.83 6.74 7.18
N GLU A 130 7.98 6.28 6.69
CA GLU A 130 8.40 6.48 5.31
C GLU A 130 7.44 5.82 4.34
N ASP A 131 6.99 4.60 4.63
CA ASP A 131 5.98 3.91 3.83
C ASP A 131 4.69 4.74 3.78
N THR A 132 4.29 5.28 4.92
CA THR A 132 3.07 6.09 4.99
C THR A 132 3.21 7.38 4.19
N ARG A 133 4.39 8.02 4.24
CA ARG A 133 4.65 9.21 3.44
C ARG A 133 4.58 8.91 1.95
N GLN A 134 5.15 7.80 1.53
CA GLN A 134 5.10 7.40 0.13
C GLN A 134 3.68 7.11 -0.30
N LEU A 135 2.91 6.43 0.54
CA LEU A 135 1.51 6.17 0.26
C LEU A 135 0.70 7.48 0.15
N VAL A 136 0.97 8.44 1.03
CA VAL A 136 0.34 9.76 0.95
C VAL A 136 0.67 10.44 -0.38
N THR A 137 1.92 10.34 -0.82
CA THR A 137 2.34 10.89 -2.11
C THR A 137 1.54 10.28 -3.26
N VAL A 138 1.40 8.95 -3.26
CA VAL A 138 0.64 8.24 -4.28
C VAL A 138 -0.83 8.64 -4.25
N ILE A 139 -1.42 8.71 -3.06
CA ILE A 139 -2.82 9.10 -2.89
C ILE A 139 -3.05 10.53 -3.39
N LYS A 140 -2.19 11.47 -3.03
CA LYS A 140 -2.32 12.85 -3.49
C LYS A 140 -2.26 12.94 -5.01
N PHE A 141 -1.40 12.11 -5.61
CA PHE A 141 -1.31 12.04 -7.07
C PHE A 141 -2.61 11.52 -7.67
N CYS A 142 -3.20 10.48 -7.06
CA CYS A 142 -4.49 9.96 -7.50
C CYS A 142 -5.58 11.03 -7.44
N LEU A 143 -5.60 11.79 -6.35
CA LEU A 143 -6.60 12.85 -6.18
C LEU A 143 -6.41 13.98 -7.19
N ASP A 144 -5.16 14.34 -7.44
CA ASP A 144 -4.83 15.40 -8.39
C ASP A 144 -5.25 15.03 -9.81
N LYS A 145 -5.12 13.77 -10.18
CA LYS A 145 -5.47 13.24 -11.49
C LYS A 145 -6.91 12.75 -11.55
N ASP A 146 -7.60 12.66 -10.43
CA ASP A 146 -8.95 12.10 -10.30
C ASP A 146 -9.01 10.67 -10.83
N VAL A 147 -8.08 9.84 -10.38
CA VAL A 147 -8.01 8.42 -10.75
C VAL A 147 -8.03 7.56 -9.50
N GLU A 148 -8.33 6.28 -9.69
CA GLU A 148 -8.39 5.32 -8.59
C GLU A 148 -6.99 4.90 -8.15
N LEU A 149 -6.88 4.43 -6.91
CA LEU A 149 -5.68 3.80 -6.40
C LEU A 149 -5.81 2.30 -6.69
N VAL A 150 -4.95 1.80 -7.55
CA VAL A 150 -5.00 0.42 -8.04
C VAL A 150 -4.11 -0.47 -7.18
N PHE A 151 -4.61 -1.66 -6.87
CA PHE A 151 -3.85 -2.72 -6.20
C PHE A 151 -3.45 -3.74 -7.26
N GLY A 152 -2.15 -3.91 -7.49
CA GLY A 152 -1.68 -4.82 -8.53
C GLY A 152 -0.52 -5.71 -8.17
#